data_5382c8269436781ce0e1e69c826d5dcc
#
_entry.id   5382c8269436781ce0e1e69c826d5dcc
#
_cell.length_a   1.000
_cell.length_b   1.000
_cell.length_c   1.000
_cell.angle_alpha   90.00
_cell.angle_beta   90.00
_cell.angle_gamma   90.00
#
_symmetry.space_group_name_H-M   'P 1'
#
loop_
_entity.id
_entity.type
_entity.pdbx_description
1 polymer ?
#
loop_
_entity_poly.entity_id
_entity_poly.type
_entity_poly.pdbx_seq_one_letter_code
_entity_poly.pdbx_strand_id
1 'polypeptide(L)'
;IIEAAKRVFVRKGYEATKMGDIAADVGISRTAMHYYFRTKEMLFDAIFGQLMGALLPNIEMIVDEPVSCLEKFPRIIDQYLAIVQSNPSFPIFVVNEFNRDPEHLYKVILKDPERLELFRRIQDQTLEEMEKGILRKMPLVYLISTLMSLIVFPVLARDPLTNVFFEGDPRKFDAFLQERGAFIKEVLVRLLTPDQPKVMNE
;
A
#
# COMPACT_ATOMS: atom_id res chain seq x y z
N ILE A 1 16.72 -14.60 -4.85
CA ILE A 1 16.85 -13.50 -5.81
C ILE A 1 15.87 -12.39 -5.45
N ILE A 2 14.56 -12.65 -5.34
CA ILE A 2 13.54 -11.63 -5.10
C ILE A 2 13.81 -10.83 -3.81
N GLU A 3 14.14 -11.47 -2.70
CA GLU A 3 14.44 -10.78 -1.44
C GLU A 3 15.72 -9.91 -1.52
N ALA A 4 16.73 -10.38 -2.24
CA ALA A 4 17.91 -9.57 -2.52
C ALA A 4 17.60 -8.36 -3.40
N ALA A 5 16.77 -8.55 -4.42
CA ALA A 5 16.33 -7.46 -5.27
C ALA A 5 15.55 -6.40 -4.50
N LYS A 6 14.62 -6.79 -3.61
CA LYS A 6 13.92 -5.85 -2.71
C LYS A 6 14.92 -5.00 -1.92
N ARG A 7 15.90 -5.64 -1.25
CA ARG A 7 16.92 -4.92 -0.47
C ARG A 7 17.74 -3.95 -1.32
N VAL A 8 18.18 -4.39 -2.51
CA VAL A 8 19.03 -3.57 -3.38
C VAL A 8 18.25 -2.40 -3.98
N PHE A 9 17.00 -2.63 -4.44
CA PHE A 9 16.15 -1.56 -4.96
C PHE A 9 15.85 -0.49 -3.91
N VAL A 10 15.61 -0.88 -2.68
CA VAL A 10 15.37 0.06 -1.58
C VAL A 10 16.61 0.87 -1.27
N ARG A 11 17.77 0.23 -1.21
CA ARG A 11 19.04 0.88 -0.85
C ARG A 11 19.57 1.82 -1.93
N LYS A 12 19.47 1.43 -3.21
CA LYS A 12 20.06 2.16 -4.35
C LYS A 12 19.03 2.89 -5.21
N GLY A 13 17.75 2.60 -5.06
CA GLY A 13 16.71 2.97 -6.02
C GLY A 13 16.72 2.07 -7.25
N TYR A 14 15.62 2.09 -8.00
CA TYR A 14 15.49 1.25 -9.21
C TYR A 14 16.53 1.62 -10.28
N GLU A 15 16.70 2.91 -10.60
CA GLU A 15 17.58 3.37 -11.68
C GLU A 15 19.05 3.01 -11.45
N ALA A 16 19.57 3.27 -10.25
CA ALA A 16 20.96 3.01 -9.92
C ALA A 16 21.27 1.52 -9.73
N THR A 17 20.26 0.66 -9.58
CA THR A 17 20.44 -0.78 -9.40
C THR A 17 20.78 -1.45 -10.71
N LYS A 18 21.85 -2.25 -10.70
CA LYS A 18 22.25 -3.12 -11.80
C LYS A 18 21.96 -4.58 -11.44
N MET A 19 21.66 -5.43 -12.44
CA MET A 19 21.47 -6.88 -12.23
C MET A 19 22.67 -7.54 -11.55
N GLY A 20 23.88 -7.02 -11.80
CA GLY A 20 25.10 -7.46 -11.14
C GLY A 20 25.15 -7.17 -9.65
N ASP A 21 24.54 -6.06 -9.18
CA ASP A 21 24.47 -5.73 -7.75
C ASP A 21 23.60 -6.75 -7.01
N ILE A 22 22.49 -7.14 -7.63
CA ILE A 22 21.57 -8.14 -7.07
C ILE A 22 22.22 -9.52 -7.10
N ALA A 23 22.91 -9.89 -8.19
CA ALA A 23 23.65 -11.13 -8.29
C ALA A 23 24.71 -11.26 -7.17
N ALA A 24 25.44 -10.17 -6.91
CA ALA A 24 26.43 -10.11 -5.83
C ALA A 24 25.80 -10.26 -4.44
N ASP A 25 24.63 -9.63 -4.21
CA ASP A 25 23.90 -9.73 -2.92
C ASP A 25 23.38 -11.16 -2.65
N VAL A 26 23.06 -11.92 -3.71
CA VAL A 26 22.64 -13.33 -3.62
C VAL A 26 23.84 -14.30 -3.57
N GLY A 27 25.01 -13.88 -4.03
CA GLY A 27 26.20 -14.73 -4.16
C GLY A 27 26.17 -15.64 -5.39
N ILE A 28 25.51 -15.23 -6.50
CA ILE A 28 25.48 -15.97 -7.76
C ILE A 28 26.17 -15.18 -8.88
N SER A 29 26.53 -15.89 -9.96
CA SER A 29 27.12 -15.25 -11.13
C SER A 29 26.08 -14.37 -11.86
N ARG A 30 26.57 -13.35 -12.58
CA ARG A 30 25.72 -12.51 -13.43
C ARG A 30 25.00 -13.35 -14.51
N THR A 31 25.65 -14.38 -15.04
CA THR A 31 25.05 -15.30 -16.01
C THR A 31 23.90 -16.08 -15.40
N ALA A 32 24.07 -16.60 -14.18
CA ALA A 32 23.00 -17.29 -13.46
C ALA A 32 21.84 -16.34 -13.16
N MET A 33 22.10 -15.09 -12.81
CA MET A 33 21.04 -14.08 -12.60
C MET A 33 20.22 -13.88 -13.87
N HIS A 34 20.86 -13.72 -15.04
CA HIS A 34 20.17 -13.55 -16.33
C HIS A 34 19.39 -14.79 -16.78
N TYR A 35 19.72 -15.97 -16.27
CA TYR A 35 18.92 -17.17 -16.51
C TYR A 35 17.55 -17.09 -15.81
N TYR A 36 17.49 -16.57 -14.59
CA TYR A 36 16.23 -16.41 -13.84
C TYR A 36 15.46 -15.17 -14.25
N PHE A 37 16.15 -14.04 -14.38
CA PHE A 37 15.55 -12.75 -14.72
C PHE A 37 16.41 -12.03 -15.75
N ARG A 38 15.85 -11.85 -16.95
CA ARG A 38 16.59 -11.22 -18.06
C ARG A 38 16.71 -9.70 -17.89
N THR A 39 15.74 -9.06 -17.26
CA THR A 39 15.68 -7.59 -17.08
C THR A 39 15.31 -7.20 -15.68
N LYS A 40 15.56 -5.93 -15.30
CA LYS A 40 15.14 -5.35 -14.02
C LYS A 40 13.62 -5.30 -13.93
N GLU A 41 12.95 -5.01 -15.05
CA GLU A 41 11.49 -4.94 -15.14
C GLU A 41 10.85 -6.28 -14.77
N MET A 42 11.34 -7.39 -15.34
CA MET A 42 10.85 -8.73 -15.00
C MET A 42 11.00 -9.05 -13.51
N LEU A 43 12.09 -8.60 -12.92
CA LEU A 43 12.34 -8.80 -11.49
C LEU A 43 11.44 -7.91 -10.63
N PHE A 44 11.20 -6.67 -11.06
CA PHE A 44 10.25 -5.76 -10.45
C PHE A 44 8.84 -6.33 -10.49
N ASP A 45 8.38 -6.78 -11.67
CA ASP A 45 7.06 -7.39 -11.86
C ASP A 45 6.87 -8.62 -10.97
N ALA A 46 7.91 -9.44 -10.83
CA ALA A 46 7.87 -10.61 -9.94
C ALA A 46 7.73 -10.21 -8.46
N ILE A 47 8.45 -9.17 -8.01
CA ILE A 47 8.33 -8.64 -6.64
C ILE A 47 6.93 -8.10 -6.40
N PHE A 48 6.46 -7.26 -7.31
CA PHE A 48 5.13 -6.64 -7.20
C PHE A 48 4.03 -7.70 -7.26
N GLY A 49 4.14 -8.64 -8.20
CA GLY A 49 3.20 -9.76 -8.33
C GLY A 49 3.12 -10.63 -7.08
N GLN A 50 4.25 -10.91 -6.42
CA GLN A 50 4.28 -11.66 -5.16
C GLN A 50 3.54 -10.90 -4.03
N LEU A 51 3.77 -9.59 -3.93
CA LEU A 51 3.13 -8.76 -2.90
C LEU A 51 1.62 -8.64 -3.14
N MET A 52 1.22 -8.42 -4.37
CA MET A 52 -0.19 -8.37 -4.75
C MET A 52 -0.88 -9.71 -4.59
N GLY A 53 -0.21 -10.81 -4.96
CA GLY A 53 -0.71 -12.17 -4.77
C GLY A 53 -0.93 -12.56 -3.31
N ALA A 54 -0.20 -11.95 -2.38
CA ALA A 54 -0.42 -12.13 -0.94
C ALA A 54 -1.55 -11.24 -0.39
N LEU A 55 -1.78 -10.08 -1.00
CA LEU A 55 -2.73 -9.07 -0.51
C LEU A 55 -4.14 -9.26 -1.06
N LEU A 56 -4.25 -9.39 -2.39
CA LEU A 56 -5.52 -9.28 -3.09
C LEU A 56 -6.55 -10.37 -2.74
N PRO A 57 -6.19 -11.65 -2.56
CA PRO A 57 -7.15 -12.68 -2.18
C PRO A 57 -7.83 -12.39 -0.83
N ASN A 58 -7.10 -11.83 0.13
CA ASN A 58 -7.67 -11.46 1.42
C ASN A 58 -8.60 -10.24 1.31
N ILE A 59 -8.25 -9.28 0.46
CA ILE A 59 -9.12 -8.13 0.17
C ILE A 59 -10.39 -8.60 -0.54
N GLU A 60 -10.29 -9.49 -1.51
CA GLU A 60 -11.42 -10.02 -2.25
C GLU A 60 -12.44 -10.70 -1.32
N MET A 61 -11.97 -11.55 -0.42
CA MET A 61 -12.85 -12.16 0.59
C MET A 61 -13.62 -11.12 1.42
N ILE A 62 -12.96 -10.01 1.79
CA ILE A 62 -13.61 -8.92 2.54
C ILE A 62 -14.60 -8.17 1.66
N VAL A 63 -14.25 -7.91 0.40
CA VAL A 63 -15.12 -7.18 -0.55
C VAL A 63 -16.40 -7.96 -0.86
N ASP A 64 -16.34 -9.29 -0.88
CA ASP A 64 -17.47 -10.15 -1.18
C ASP A 64 -18.46 -10.33 -0.01
N GLU A 65 -18.09 -9.92 1.20
CA GLU A 65 -18.99 -10.00 2.34
C GLU A 65 -20.16 -9.00 2.21
N PRO A 66 -21.39 -9.37 2.64
CA PRO A 66 -22.58 -8.52 2.55
C PRO A 66 -22.64 -7.54 3.73
N VAL A 67 -21.55 -6.81 4.00
CA VAL A 67 -21.45 -5.80 5.06
C VAL A 67 -21.09 -4.43 4.47
N SER A 68 -21.25 -3.37 5.26
CA SER A 68 -20.97 -2.02 4.79
C SER A 68 -19.48 -1.74 4.60
N CYS A 69 -19.17 -0.72 3.81
CA CYS A 69 -17.81 -0.24 3.65
C CYS A 69 -17.20 0.29 4.97
N LEU A 70 -18.02 0.74 5.93
CA LEU A 70 -17.54 1.10 7.28
C LEU A 70 -16.90 -0.09 8.01
N GLU A 71 -17.38 -1.31 7.74
CA GLU A 71 -16.84 -2.54 8.30
C GLU A 71 -15.69 -3.11 7.44
N LYS A 72 -15.80 -3.00 6.11
CA LYS A 72 -14.79 -3.51 5.17
C LYS A 72 -13.47 -2.75 5.23
N PHE A 73 -13.51 -1.42 5.18
CA PHE A 73 -12.29 -0.61 5.08
C PHE A 73 -11.30 -0.81 6.24
N PRO A 74 -11.72 -0.84 7.52
CA PRO A 74 -10.80 -1.13 8.61
C PRO A 74 -10.06 -2.46 8.44
N ARG A 75 -10.76 -3.48 7.94
CA ARG A 75 -10.19 -4.81 7.72
C ARG A 75 -9.25 -4.85 6.50
N ILE A 76 -9.59 -4.10 5.44
CA ILE A 76 -8.69 -3.92 4.28
C ILE A 76 -7.39 -3.22 4.72
N ILE A 77 -7.51 -2.21 5.59
CA ILE A 77 -6.33 -1.54 6.17
C ILE A 77 -5.47 -2.54 6.95
N ASP A 78 -6.07 -3.41 7.76
CA ASP A 78 -5.32 -4.43 8.50
C ASP A 78 -4.53 -5.36 7.56
N GLN A 79 -5.12 -5.79 6.43
CA GLN A 79 -4.42 -6.60 5.42
C GLN A 79 -3.24 -5.84 4.80
N TYR A 80 -3.45 -4.57 4.45
CA TYR A 80 -2.37 -3.73 3.92
C TYR A 80 -1.24 -3.53 4.94
N LEU A 81 -1.57 -3.22 6.19
CA LEU A 81 -0.58 -3.02 7.25
C LEU A 81 0.21 -4.29 7.55
N ALA A 82 -0.41 -5.48 7.47
CA ALA A 82 0.29 -6.75 7.61
C ALA A 82 1.35 -6.95 6.50
N ILE A 83 1.04 -6.55 5.25
CA ILE A 83 2.02 -6.56 4.16
C ILE A 83 3.15 -5.56 4.42
N VAL A 84 2.85 -4.36 4.90
CA VAL A 84 3.86 -3.35 5.22
C VAL A 84 4.75 -3.82 6.38
N GLN A 85 4.21 -4.46 7.40
CA GLN A 85 4.99 -5.02 8.51
C GLN A 85 5.94 -6.13 8.03
N SER A 86 5.47 -7.01 7.15
CA SER A 86 6.28 -8.09 6.57
C SER A 86 7.29 -7.57 5.54
N ASN A 87 7.00 -6.43 4.89
CA ASN A 87 7.80 -5.81 3.84
C ASN A 87 7.87 -4.29 4.05
N PRO A 88 8.62 -3.78 5.04
CA PRO A 88 8.62 -2.35 5.40
C PRO A 88 9.04 -1.41 4.26
N SER A 89 9.74 -1.94 3.29
CA SER A 89 10.20 -1.20 2.11
C SER A 89 9.17 -1.12 0.99
N PHE A 90 8.05 -1.84 1.10
CA PHE A 90 7.04 -1.90 0.04
C PHE A 90 6.45 -0.53 -0.31
N PRO A 91 6.03 0.32 0.65
CA PRO A 91 5.49 1.64 0.31
C PRO A 91 6.49 2.52 -0.45
N ILE A 92 7.77 2.51 -0.04
CA ILE A 92 8.85 3.26 -0.71
C ILE A 92 9.05 2.73 -2.13
N PHE A 93 9.05 1.41 -2.30
CA PHE A 93 9.19 0.76 -3.60
C PHE A 93 8.08 1.19 -4.57
N VAL A 94 6.81 1.19 -4.12
CA VAL A 94 5.65 1.62 -4.92
C VAL A 94 5.73 3.10 -5.26
N VAL A 95 6.06 3.97 -4.31
CA VAL A 95 6.17 5.43 -4.54
C VAL A 95 7.31 5.76 -5.51
N ASN A 96 8.45 5.10 -5.38
CA ASN A 96 9.57 5.28 -6.30
C ASN A 96 9.19 4.89 -7.74
N GLU A 97 8.43 3.81 -7.91
CA GLU A 97 7.95 3.40 -9.22
C GLU A 97 6.89 4.36 -9.78
N PHE A 98 6.00 4.87 -8.95
CA PHE A 98 5.04 5.91 -9.33
C PHE A 98 5.73 7.15 -9.90
N ASN A 99 6.82 7.58 -9.28
CA ASN A 99 7.58 8.75 -9.74
C ASN A 99 8.40 8.47 -11.00
N ARG A 100 8.87 7.22 -11.16
CA ARG A 100 9.72 6.81 -12.29
C ARG A 100 8.91 6.56 -13.57
N ASP A 101 7.91 5.70 -13.47
CA ASP A 101 7.11 5.23 -14.61
C ASP A 101 5.67 4.96 -14.19
N PRO A 102 4.83 6.02 -14.14
CA PRO A 102 3.43 5.89 -13.77
C PRO A 102 2.66 4.94 -14.69
N GLU A 103 3.03 4.88 -15.99
CA GLU A 103 2.37 4.00 -16.96
C GLU A 103 2.68 2.52 -16.67
N HIS A 104 3.92 2.21 -16.30
CA HIS A 104 4.30 0.85 -15.95
C HIS A 104 3.52 0.36 -14.74
N LEU A 105 3.50 1.14 -13.67
CA LEU A 105 2.74 0.79 -12.47
C LEU A 105 1.24 0.67 -12.76
N TYR A 106 0.68 1.60 -13.55
CA TYR A 106 -0.71 1.51 -14.00
C TYR A 106 -0.98 0.20 -14.75
N LYS A 107 -0.10 -0.20 -15.67
CA LYS A 107 -0.19 -1.47 -16.40
C LYS A 107 -0.12 -2.67 -15.46
N VAL A 108 0.79 -2.67 -14.50
CA VAL A 108 0.97 -3.79 -13.56
C VAL A 108 -0.22 -3.94 -12.61
N ILE A 109 -0.81 -2.82 -12.16
CA ILE A 109 -1.98 -2.84 -11.27
C ILE A 109 -3.27 -3.15 -12.04
N LEU A 110 -3.50 -2.51 -13.19
CA LEU A 110 -4.79 -2.49 -13.88
C LEU A 110 -4.86 -3.37 -15.13
N LYS A 111 -3.76 -4.02 -15.55
CA LYS A 111 -3.79 -4.97 -16.67
C LYS A 111 -4.50 -6.28 -16.34
N ASP A 112 -4.59 -6.61 -15.07
CA ASP A 112 -5.26 -7.80 -14.60
C ASP A 112 -6.76 -7.52 -14.48
N PRO A 113 -7.62 -8.14 -15.31
CA PRO A 113 -9.06 -7.89 -15.27
C PRO A 113 -9.70 -8.21 -13.92
N GLU A 114 -9.20 -9.21 -13.19
CA GLU A 114 -9.72 -9.62 -11.88
C GLU A 114 -9.43 -8.53 -10.84
N ARG A 115 -8.22 -7.95 -10.89
CA ARG A 115 -7.86 -6.82 -10.00
C ARG A 115 -8.70 -5.59 -10.28
N LEU A 116 -8.87 -5.25 -11.56
CA LEU A 116 -9.69 -4.11 -11.95
C LEU A 116 -11.14 -4.29 -11.48
N GLU A 117 -11.68 -5.50 -11.63
CA GLU A 117 -13.04 -5.81 -11.17
C GLU A 117 -13.16 -5.71 -9.65
N LEU A 118 -12.17 -6.17 -8.89
CA LEU A 118 -12.15 -6.03 -7.44
C LEU A 118 -12.19 -4.56 -7.00
N PHE A 119 -11.34 -3.71 -7.63
CA PHE A 119 -11.36 -2.27 -7.36
C PHE A 119 -12.70 -1.63 -7.72
N ARG A 120 -13.29 -2.02 -8.84
CA ARG A 120 -14.59 -1.51 -9.27
C ARG A 120 -15.70 -1.88 -8.29
N ARG A 121 -15.77 -3.12 -7.83
CA ARG A 121 -16.77 -3.58 -6.85
C ARG A 121 -16.75 -2.77 -5.57
N ILE A 122 -15.59 -2.55 -4.97
CA ILE A 122 -15.50 -1.75 -3.74
C ILE A 122 -15.80 -0.27 -3.99
N GLN A 123 -15.41 0.27 -5.16
CA GLN A 123 -15.74 1.62 -5.56
C GLN A 123 -17.24 1.81 -5.74
N ASP A 124 -17.91 0.93 -6.48
CA ASP A 124 -19.34 1.00 -6.75
C ASP A 124 -20.15 0.89 -5.45
N GLN A 125 -19.80 -0.04 -4.56
CA GLN A 125 -20.44 -0.14 -3.24
C GLN A 125 -20.23 1.14 -2.41
N THR A 126 -19.03 1.69 -2.42
CA THR A 126 -18.73 2.93 -1.67
C THR A 126 -19.61 4.09 -2.16
N LEU A 127 -19.71 4.26 -3.47
CA LEU A 127 -20.55 5.30 -4.06
C LEU A 127 -22.03 5.08 -3.75
N GLU A 128 -22.52 3.84 -3.87
CA GLU A 128 -23.90 3.50 -3.54
C GLU A 128 -24.22 3.77 -2.07
N GLU A 129 -23.32 3.41 -1.15
CA GLU A 129 -23.50 3.68 0.29
C GLU A 129 -23.44 5.20 0.61
N MET A 130 -22.64 5.97 -0.12
CA MET A 130 -22.63 7.43 -0.04
C MET A 130 -23.98 8.04 -0.52
N GLU A 131 -24.54 7.53 -1.63
CA GLU A 131 -25.85 8.00 -2.12
C GLU A 131 -27.00 7.62 -1.17
N LYS A 132 -26.92 6.48 -0.51
CA LYS A 132 -27.88 6.05 0.53
C LYS A 132 -27.72 6.76 1.88
N GLY A 133 -26.68 7.58 2.04
CA GLY A 133 -26.36 8.26 3.32
C GLY A 133 -25.84 7.33 4.42
N ILE A 134 -25.43 6.12 4.07
CA ILE A 134 -24.74 5.17 4.97
C ILE A 134 -23.32 5.67 5.23
N LEU A 135 -22.68 6.18 4.19
CA LEU A 135 -21.38 6.84 4.25
C LEU A 135 -21.52 8.34 4.03
N ARG A 136 -20.63 9.10 4.64
CA ARG A 136 -20.48 10.53 4.36
C ARG A 136 -20.13 10.76 2.90
N LYS A 137 -20.92 11.59 2.22
CA LYS A 137 -20.73 11.92 0.81
C LYS A 137 -19.50 12.78 0.62
N MET A 138 -18.55 12.29 -0.19
CA MET A 138 -17.35 13.00 -0.59
C MET A 138 -16.79 12.46 -1.91
N PRO A 139 -15.96 13.22 -2.64
CA PRO A 139 -15.22 12.68 -3.78
C PRO A 139 -14.29 11.53 -3.36
N LEU A 140 -14.32 10.41 -4.08
CA LEU A 140 -13.48 9.24 -3.77
C LEU A 140 -11.98 9.56 -3.72
N VAL A 141 -11.53 10.54 -4.51
CA VAL A 141 -10.12 10.97 -4.50
C VAL A 141 -9.70 11.50 -3.12
N TYR A 142 -10.60 12.15 -2.36
CA TYR A 142 -10.30 12.61 -1.00
C TYR A 142 -10.15 11.44 -0.04
N LEU A 143 -11.02 10.44 -0.15
CA LEU A 143 -10.93 9.23 0.65
C LEU A 143 -9.61 8.50 0.38
N ILE A 144 -9.33 8.19 -0.88
CA ILE A 144 -8.15 7.42 -1.29
C ILE A 144 -6.86 8.17 -0.96
N SER A 145 -6.77 9.46 -1.29
CA SER A 145 -5.56 10.25 -1.02
C SER A 145 -5.32 10.44 0.48
N THR A 146 -6.36 10.61 1.28
CA THR A 146 -6.25 10.69 2.74
C THR A 146 -5.73 9.38 3.32
N LEU A 147 -6.29 8.23 2.90
CA LEU A 147 -5.82 6.93 3.36
C LEU A 147 -4.36 6.67 2.98
N MET A 148 -4.01 6.93 1.71
CA MET A 148 -2.63 6.77 1.26
C MET A 148 -1.66 7.67 2.04
N SER A 149 -2.05 8.91 2.31
CA SER A 149 -1.23 9.84 3.11
C SER A 149 -1.03 9.33 4.54
N LEU A 150 -2.07 8.83 5.18
CA LEU A 150 -1.99 8.30 6.55
C LEU A 150 -1.08 7.07 6.65
N ILE A 151 -1.06 6.23 5.63
CA ILE A 151 -0.30 4.98 5.61
C ILE A 151 1.14 5.21 5.12
N VAL A 152 1.29 5.91 4.00
CA VAL A 152 2.57 6.00 3.26
C VAL A 152 3.49 7.07 3.81
N PHE A 153 2.96 8.26 4.14
CA PHE A 153 3.78 9.39 4.57
C PHE A 153 4.73 9.08 5.74
N PRO A 154 4.30 8.41 6.84
CA PRO A 154 5.22 8.12 7.94
C PRO A 154 6.39 7.23 7.54
N VAL A 155 6.17 6.30 6.59
CA VAL A 155 7.22 5.42 6.09
C VAL A 155 8.23 6.19 5.24
N LEU A 156 7.76 7.11 4.39
CA LEU A 156 8.62 8.00 3.59
C LEU A 156 9.41 8.99 4.46
N ALA A 157 8.78 9.49 5.52
CA ALA A 157 9.36 10.45 6.45
C ALA A 157 10.03 9.77 7.67
N ARG A 158 10.42 8.49 7.56
CA ARG A 158 10.97 7.71 8.67
C ARG A 158 12.10 8.44 9.41
N ASP A 159 13.14 8.85 8.69
CA ASP A 159 14.32 9.46 9.30
C ASP A 159 14.02 10.81 9.98
N PRO A 160 13.36 11.78 9.31
CA PRO A 160 12.99 13.03 9.98
C PRO A 160 12.06 12.82 11.17
N LEU A 161 11.06 11.94 11.08
CA LEU A 161 10.17 11.66 12.20
C LEU A 161 10.92 10.98 13.36
N THR A 162 11.81 10.04 13.07
CA THR A 162 12.64 9.37 14.08
C THR A 162 13.50 10.38 14.82
N ASN A 163 14.16 11.28 14.10
CA ASN A 163 15.05 12.27 14.71
C ASN A 163 14.29 13.33 15.51
N VAL A 164 13.15 13.83 15.00
CA VAL A 164 12.42 14.95 15.62
C VAL A 164 11.58 14.48 16.81
N PHE A 165 10.87 13.33 16.69
CA PHE A 165 9.88 12.90 17.68
C PHE A 165 10.33 11.73 18.56
N PHE A 166 11.35 10.99 18.17
CA PHE A 166 11.78 9.76 18.84
C PHE A 166 13.25 9.78 19.26
N GLU A 167 13.87 10.96 19.36
CA GLU A 167 15.26 11.15 19.84
C GLU A 167 16.29 10.33 19.03
N GLY A 168 16.01 10.06 17.76
CA GLY A 168 16.84 9.23 16.89
C GLY A 168 16.75 7.72 17.15
N ASP A 169 15.83 7.24 17.99
CA ASP A 169 15.66 5.80 18.27
C ASP A 169 14.71 5.13 17.26
N PRO A 170 15.23 4.27 16.35
CA PRO A 170 14.41 3.58 15.34
C PRO A 170 13.37 2.63 15.96
N ARG A 171 13.63 2.08 17.16
CA ARG A 171 12.73 1.14 17.83
C ARG A 171 11.45 1.84 18.30
N LYS A 172 11.57 3.10 18.77
CA LYS A 172 10.43 3.93 19.13
C LYS A 172 9.56 4.23 17.91
N PHE A 173 10.20 4.51 16.76
CA PHE A 173 9.49 4.70 15.49
C PHE A 173 8.78 3.42 15.02
N ASP A 174 9.42 2.25 15.14
CA ASP A 174 8.81 0.97 14.77
C ASP A 174 7.58 0.66 15.64
N ALA A 175 7.65 0.92 16.95
CA ALA A 175 6.50 0.83 17.86
C ALA A 175 5.36 1.77 17.44
N PHE A 176 5.67 3.04 17.13
CA PHE A 176 4.70 4.00 16.61
C PHE A 176 3.99 3.49 15.35
N LEU A 177 4.73 2.89 14.40
CA LEU A 177 4.09 2.33 13.19
C LEU A 177 3.15 1.16 13.50
N GLN A 178 3.49 0.33 14.48
CA GLN A 178 2.63 -0.79 14.90
C GLN A 178 1.32 -0.31 15.53
N GLU A 179 1.39 0.70 16.40
CA GLU A 179 0.21 1.27 17.06
C GLU A 179 -0.66 2.11 16.12
N ARG A 180 -0.05 2.69 15.08
CA ARG A 180 -0.71 3.62 14.16
C ARG A 180 -1.90 3.00 13.41
N GLY A 181 -1.94 1.69 13.23
CA GLY A 181 -3.05 1.01 12.57
C GLY A 181 -4.40 1.27 13.23
N ALA A 182 -4.46 1.26 14.55
CA ALA A 182 -5.68 1.58 15.29
C ALA A 182 -6.12 3.04 15.06
N PHE A 183 -5.18 3.97 15.09
CA PHE A 183 -5.44 5.38 14.82
C PHE A 183 -5.96 5.63 13.39
N ILE A 184 -5.36 4.98 12.38
CA ILE A 184 -5.79 5.11 10.98
C ILE A 184 -7.25 4.64 10.83
N LYS A 185 -7.60 3.50 11.44
CA LYS A 185 -8.97 2.96 11.39
C LYS A 185 -9.95 3.89 12.08
N GLU A 186 -9.60 4.47 13.23
CA GLU A 186 -10.44 5.46 13.92
C GLU A 186 -10.67 6.70 13.05
N VAL A 187 -9.62 7.27 12.46
CA VAL A 187 -9.72 8.42 11.55
C VAL A 187 -10.62 8.10 10.36
N LEU A 188 -10.46 6.91 9.77
CA LEU A 188 -11.24 6.47 8.62
C LEU A 188 -12.74 6.36 8.97
N VAL A 189 -13.07 5.71 10.08
CA VAL A 189 -14.46 5.56 10.52
C VAL A 189 -15.09 6.93 10.76
N ARG A 190 -14.39 7.84 11.44
CA ARG A 190 -14.86 9.22 11.66
C ARG A 190 -15.04 9.99 10.33
N LEU A 191 -14.11 9.79 9.37
CA LEU A 191 -14.18 10.44 8.06
C LEU A 191 -15.42 9.99 7.27
N LEU A 192 -15.74 8.70 7.35
CA LEU A 192 -16.81 8.07 6.57
C LEU A 192 -18.18 8.13 7.26
N THR A 193 -18.23 8.31 8.57
CA THR A 193 -19.51 8.41 9.28
C THR A 193 -20.22 9.71 8.87
N PRO A 194 -21.50 9.63 8.46
CA PRO A 194 -22.28 10.81 8.13
C PRO A 194 -22.39 11.78 9.31
N ASP A 195 -22.41 13.07 9.03
CA ASP A 195 -22.71 14.08 10.06
C ASP A 195 -24.11 13.81 10.62
N GLN A 196 -24.25 13.73 11.92
CA GLN A 196 -25.58 13.68 12.54
C GLN A 196 -26.34 14.97 12.18
N PRO A 197 -27.63 14.89 11.81
CA PRO A 197 -28.40 16.09 11.56
C PRO A 197 -28.33 16.95 12.82
N LYS A 198 -27.89 18.20 12.67
CA LYS A 198 -27.97 19.19 13.79
C LYS A 198 -29.41 19.26 14.22
N VAL A 199 -29.73 18.75 15.41
CA VAL A 199 -31.00 19.04 16.06
C VAL A 199 -31.01 20.55 16.27
N MET A 200 -31.72 21.26 15.41
CA MET A 200 -32.04 22.68 15.65
C MET A 200 -32.99 22.69 16.85
N ASN A 201 -32.42 22.98 18.02
CA ASN A 201 -33.23 23.35 19.16
C ASN A 201 -33.87 24.70 18.80
N GLU A 202 -35.17 24.67 18.56
CA GLU A 202 -36.04 25.84 18.51
C GLU A 202 -36.16 26.47 19.89
#